data_45919a79839b11e1e78a74732242611b
#
_entry.id   45919a79839b11e1e78a74732242611b
#
_cell.length_a   1.000
_cell.length_b   1.000
_cell.length_c   1.000
_cell.angle_alpha   90.00
_cell.angle_beta   90.00
_cell.angle_gamma   90.00
#
_symmetry.space_group_name_H-M   'P 1'
#
loop_
_entity.id
_entity.type
_entity.pdbx_description
1 polymer ?
#
loop_
_entity_poly.entity_id
_entity_poly.type
_entity_poly.pdbx_seq_one_letter_code
_entity_poly.pdbx_strand_id
1 'polypeptide(L)'
;MQKRKWLFLLTFSFLLLSINPVGAQVDLAEPVDYGKLFTENLSRAGKVLNLSGKKIGDEGLKFLLQQEFLKKIKILDLRYNDISPIGAEYLAQSARLPKLKKLILRHNFFADEGTVAFANSSSFPNLEVLQLGWNEVRDAGALALASSKNFPKLKKLDIRGNFFSGKTKETLRATLAHLKSLR
;
A
#
# COMPACT_ATOMS: atom_id res chain seq x y z
N MET A 1 -68.94 49.88 -1.79
CA MET A 1 -67.71 50.42 -2.40
C MET A 1 -66.72 49.30 -2.57
N GLN A 2 -66.61 48.75 -3.76
CA GLN A 2 -65.78 47.57 -4.04
C GLN A 2 -64.58 48.04 -4.92
N LYS A 3 -63.39 47.92 -4.37
CA LYS A 3 -62.14 48.27 -5.08
C LYS A 3 -61.69 47.10 -5.92
N ARG A 4 -61.74 47.17 -7.24
CA ARG A 4 -61.20 46.25 -8.24
C ARG A 4 -59.67 46.33 -8.20
N LYS A 5 -59.02 45.22 -7.84
CA LYS A 5 -57.56 45.04 -8.04
C LYS A 5 -57.33 44.49 -9.45
N TRP A 6 -56.58 45.24 -10.24
CA TRP A 6 -56.10 44.81 -11.54
C TRP A 6 -54.88 43.89 -11.32
N LEU A 7 -54.98 42.65 -11.80
CA LEU A 7 -53.89 41.70 -11.80
C LEU A 7 -53.24 41.75 -13.18
N PHE A 8 -52.04 42.34 -13.26
CA PHE A 8 -51.21 42.27 -14.46
C PHE A 8 -50.52 40.89 -14.51
N LEU A 9 -51.00 40.05 -15.44
CA LEU A 9 -50.31 38.81 -15.83
C LEU A 9 -49.20 39.15 -16.82
N LEU A 10 -47.97 39.27 -16.33
CA LEU A 10 -46.78 39.25 -17.18
C LEU A 10 -46.48 37.80 -17.54
N THR A 11 -46.88 37.40 -18.77
CA THR A 11 -46.43 36.13 -19.38
C THR A 11 -44.96 36.28 -19.79
N PHE A 12 -44.06 35.80 -18.93
CA PHE A 12 -42.66 35.65 -19.28
C PHE A 12 -42.53 34.36 -20.12
N SER A 13 -42.45 34.53 -21.47
CA SER A 13 -42.17 33.45 -22.38
C SER A 13 -40.70 33.03 -22.21
N PHE A 14 -40.46 32.03 -21.38
CA PHE A 14 -39.14 31.41 -21.24
C PHE A 14 -38.87 30.55 -22.49
N LEU A 15 -38.12 31.14 -23.43
CA LEU A 15 -37.53 30.39 -24.54
C LEU A 15 -36.50 29.41 -23.95
N LEU A 16 -36.91 28.17 -23.69
CA LEU A 16 -36.03 27.10 -23.32
C LEU A 16 -35.12 26.78 -24.53
N LEU A 17 -33.97 27.44 -24.59
CA LEU A 17 -32.84 26.94 -25.32
C LEU A 17 -32.45 25.63 -24.65
N SER A 18 -32.81 24.51 -25.24
CA SER A 18 -32.28 23.18 -24.94
C SER A 18 -30.79 23.16 -25.30
N ILE A 19 -29.96 23.65 -24.39
CA ILE A 19 -28.55 23.34 -24.41
C ILE A 19 -28.48 21.88 -23.99
N ASN A 20 -28.33 20.98 -24.97
CA ASN A 20 -27.86 19.64 -24.69
C ASN A 20 -26.42 19.80 -24.15
N PRO A 21 -26.16 19.60 -22.85
CA PRO A 21 -24.79 19.40 -22.43
C PRO A 21 -24.37 18.08 -23.09
N VAL A 22 -23.46 18.15 -24.04
CA VAL A 22 -22.65 16.98 -24.37
C VAL A 22 -21.95 16.65 -23.07
N GLY A 23 -22.63 15.88 -22.23
CA GLY A 23 -22.11 15.38 -20.97
C GLY A 23 -20.96 14.48 -21.34
N ALA A 24 -19.73 14.95 -21.17
CA ALA A 24 -18.64 14.05 -20.92
C ALA A 24 -19.08 13.23 -19.70
N GLN A 25 -19.55 12.03 -19.96
CA GLN A 25 -19.77 11.03 -18.94
C GLN A 25 -18.38 10.78 -18.38
N VAL A 26 -18.05 11.45 -17.28
CA VAL A 26 -16.87 11.09 -16.49
C VAL A 26 -17.23 9.72 -15.95
N ASP A 27 -16.64 8.70 -16.57
CA ASP A 27 -16.76 7.31 -16.11
C ASP A 27 -16.01 7.26 -14.76
N LEU A 28 -16.73 7.62 -13.71
CA LEU A 28 -16.22 7.50 -12.35
C LEU A 28 -16.13 6.00 -12.08
N ALA A 29 -14.92 5.47 -12.18
CA ALA A 29 -14.66 4.09 -11.82
C ALA A 29 -15.31 3.80 -10.45
N GLU A 30 -16.10 2.73 -10.39
CA GLU A 30 -16.74 2.29 -9.16
C GLU A 30 -15.70 2.20 -8.04
N PRO A 31 -15.99 2.69 -6.85
CA PRO A 31 -15.07 2.61 -5.73
C PRO A 31 -14.71 1.14 -5.45
N VAL A 32 -13.42 0.87 -5.27
CA VAL A 32 -12.92 -0.48 -5.02
C VAL A 32 -13.49 -1.02 -3.71
N ASP A 33 -14.24 -2.12 -3.76
CA ASP A 33 -14.63 -2.86 -2.57
C ASP A 33 -13.44 -3.68 -2.04
N TYR A 34 -12.65 -3.06 -1.18
CA TYR A 34 -11.50 -3.72 -0.57
C TYR A 34 -11.88 -4.94 0.29
N GLY A 35 -13.05 -4.93 0.93
CA GLY A 35 -13.52 -6.05 1.74
C GLY A 35 -13.69 -7.31 0.90
N LYS A 36 -14.39 -7.19 -0.22
CA LYS A 36 -14.58 -8.26 -1.20
C LYS A 36 -13.23 -8.68 -1.80
N LEU A 37 -12.43 -7.71 -2.25
CA LEU A 37 -11.11 -7.97 -2.84
C LEU A 37 -10.24 -8.82 -1.91
N PHE A 38 -10.17 -8.48 -0.62
CA PHE A 38 -9.34 -9.21 0.33
C PHE A 38 -9.87 -10.61 0.60
N THR A 39 -11.18 -10.75 0.72
CA THR A 39 -11.82 -12.06 0.96
C THR A 39 -11.58 -13.03 -0.19
N GLU A 40 -11.74 -12.58 -1.42
CA GLU A 40 -11.52 -13.39 -2.63
C GLU A 40 -10.05 -13.83 -2.81
N ASN A 41 -9.09 -13.03 -2.30
CA ASN A 41 -7.67 -13.30 -2.42
C ASN A 41 -7.04 -13.93 -1.16
N LEU A 42 -7.86 -14.21 -0.15
CA LEU A 42 -7.47 -14.92 1.06
C LEU A 42 -7.57 -16.43 0.84
N SER A 43 -6.49 -17.16 1.16
CA SER A 43 -6.52 -18.62 1.08
C SER A 43 -7.60 -19.23 1.99
N ARG A 44 -8.15 -20.42 1.61
CA ARG A 44 -9.17 -21.15 2.40
C ARG A 44 -8.77 -21.35 3.86
N ALA A 45 -7.48 -21.55 4.13
CA ALA A 45 -6.98 -21.70 5.50
C ALA A 45 -6.77 -20.37 6.25
N GLY A 46 -7.06 -19.21 5.63
CA GLY A 46 -6.89 -17.88 6.22
C GLY A 46 -5.45 -17.52 6.60
N LYS A 47 -4.44 -18.13 5.93
CA LYS A 47 -3.02 -17.94 6.30
C LYS A 47 -2.19 -17.23 5.24
N VAL A 48 -2.68 -17.17 4.03
CA VAL A 48 -2.01 -16.55 2.88
C VAL A 48 -2.96 -15.55 2.26
N LEU A 49 -2.52 -14.29 2.15
CA LEU A 49 -3.21 -13.26 1.40
C LEU A 49 -2.34 -12.88 0.20
N ASN A 50 -2.88 -13.05 -1.01
CA ASN A 50 -2.20 -12.71 -2.25
C ASN A 50 -2.90 -11.56 -2.95
N LEU A 51 -2.36 -10.35 -2.79
CA LEU A 51 -2.84 -9.13 -3.44
C LEU A 51 -1.90 -8.67 -4.57
N SER A 52 -1.08 -9.56 -5.11
CA SER A 52 -0.13 -9.22 -6.18
C SER A 52 -0.84 -8.58 -7.37
N GLY A 53 -0.41 -7.37 -7.78
CA GLY A 53 -0.94 -6.65 -8.95
C GLY A 53 -2.36 -6.11 -8.80
N LYS A 54 -2.88 -6.03 -7.57
CA LYS A 54 -4.25 -5.54 -7.32
C LYS A 54 -4.34 -4.02 -7.25
N LYS A 55 -3.20 -3.32 -7.31
CA LYS A 55 -3.13 -1.85 -7.33
C LYS A 55 -3.89 -1.19 -6.20
N ILE A 56 -3.75 -1.74 -4.99
CA ILE A 56 -4.49 -1.26 -3.84
C ILE A 56 -4.01 0.12 -3.35
N GLY A 57 -2.80 0.54 -3.71
CA GLY A 57 -2.21 1.80 -3.27
C GLY A 57 -2.08 1.92 -1.76
N ASP A 58 -1.82 3.14 -1.31
CA ASP A 58 -1.66 3.42 0.12
C ASP A 58 -2.99 3.31 0.87
N GLU A 59 -4.10 3.75 0.28
CA GLU A 59 -5.42 3.70 0.91
C GLU A 59 -5.92 2.27 1.08
N GLY A 60 -5.76 1.41 0.05
CA GLY A 60 -6.11 0.00 0.19
C GLY A 60 -5.23 -0.71 1.21
N LEU A 61 -3.94 -0.36 1.28
CA LEU A 61 -3.06 -0.88 2.32
C LEU A 61 -3.49 -0.43 3.72
N LYS A 62 -3.81 0.86 3.90
CA LYS A 62 -4.33 1.40 5.16
C LYS A 62 -5.59 0.67 5.62
N PHE A 63 -6.53 0.45 4.70
CA PHE A 63 -7.75 -0.33 4.98
C PHE A 63 -7.43 -1.80 5.33
N LEU A 64 -6.48 -2.42 4.62
CA LEU A 64 -6.02 -3.78 4.90
C LEU A 64 -5.47 -3.92 6.33
N LEU A 65 -4.66 -2.95 6.77
CA LEU A 65 -4.00 -2.99 8.08
C LEU A 65 -4.97 -2.92 9.26
N GLN A 66 -6.21 -2.51 9.03
CA GLN A 66 -7.28 -2.51 10.03
C GLN A 66 -7.99 -3.86 10.15
N GLN A 67 -7.72 -4.81 9.26
CA GLN A 67 -8.45 -6.08 9.21
C GLN A 67 -7.95 -7.08 10.27
N GLU A 68 -8.83 -7.55 11.12
CA GLU A 68 -8.50 -8.50 12.20
C GLU A 68 -7.91 -9.82 11.70
N PHE A 69 -8.27 -10.27 10.49
CA PHE A 69 -7.72 -11.51 9.94
C PHE A 69 -6.21 -11.44 9.69
N LEU A 70 -5.64 -10.23 9.52
CA LEU A 70 -4.20 -10.05 9.33
C LEU A 70 -3.37 -10.63 10.48
N LYS A 71 -3.88 -10.64 11.69
CA LYS A 71 -3.20 -11.24 12.86
C LYS A 71 -2.94 -12.75 12.69
N LYS A 72 -3.67 -13.41 11.78
CA LYS A 72 -3.53 -14.85 11.49
C LYS A 72 -2.70 -15.15 10.25
N ILE A 73 -2.42 -14.15 9.42
CA ILE A 73 -1.69 -14.30 8.15
C ILE A 73 -0.24 -14.70 8.42
N LYS A 74 0.24 -15.68 7.66
CA LYS A 74 1.64 -16.13 7.64
C LYS A 74 2.41 -15.60 6.44
N ILE A 75 1.73 -15.41 5.30
CA ILE A 75 2.30 -14.93 4.05
C ILE A 75 1.41 -13.81 3.53
N LEU A 76 2.01 -12.64 3.31
CA LEU A 76 1.37 -11.47 2.70
C LEU A 76 2.13 -11.10 1.43
N ASP A 77 1.44 -11.15 0.30
CA ASP A 77 1.98 -10.77 -1.00
C ASP A 77 1.32 -9.46 -1.47
N LEU A 78 2.12 -8.41 -1.49
CA LEU A 78 1.75 -7.05 -1.87
C LEU A 78 2.56 -6.55 -3.09
N ARG A 79 3.08 -7.45 -3.92
CA ARG A 79 3.82 -7.06 -5.14
C ARG A 79 2.96 -6.27 -6.10
N TYR A 80 3.56 -5.29 -6.79
CA TYR A 80 2.90 -4.51 -7.85
C TYR A 80 1.60 -3.83 -7.37
N ASN A 81 1.69 -3.08 -6.26
CA ASN A 81 0.52 -2.45 -5.64
C ASN A 81 0.60 -0.93 -5.54
N ASP A 82 1.58 -0.31 -6.16
CA ASP A 82 1.75 1.14 -6.19
C ASP A 82 1.81 1.76 -4.76
N ILE A 83 2.40 1.01 -3.80
CA ILE A 83 2.58 1.45 -2.41
C ILE A 83 3.74 2.44 -2.37
N SER A 84 3.46 3.66 -1.93
CA SER A 84 4.41 4.75 -1.80
C SER A 84 5.17 4.73 -0.46
N PRO A 85 6.10 5.67 -0.19
CA PRO A 85 6.70 5.83 1.13
C PRO A 85 5.67 6.04 2.24
N ILE A 86 4.54 6.71 1.94
CA ILE A 86 3.43 6.91 2.90
C ILE A 86 2.77 5.58 3.28
N GLY A 87 2.49 4.74 2.29
CA GLY A 87 1.97 3.39 2.55
C GLY A 87 2.96 2.51 3.33
N ALA A 88 4.27 2.67 3.06
CA ALA A 88 5.32 2.00 3.83
C ALA A 88 5.33 2.44 5.30
N GLU A 89 5.08 3.72 5.59
CA GLU A 89 4.91 4.23 6.96
C GLU A 89 3.67 3.63 7.63
N TYR A 90 2.53 3.55 6.94
CA TYR A 90 1.34 2.87 7.48
C TYR A 90 1.65 1.42 7.84
N LEU A 91 2.39 0.71 6.98
CA LEU A 91 2.82 -0.66 7.25
C LEU A 91 3.75 -0.73 8.47
N ALA A 92 4.69 0.20 8.59
CA ALA A 92 5.63 0.28 9.71
C ALA A 92 4.94 0.54 11.04
N GLN A 93 3.89 1.37 11.04
CA GLN A 93 3.10 1.74 12.21
C GLN A 93 1.93 0.78 12.50
N SER A 94 1.76 -0.24 11.68
CA SER A 94 0.66 -1.18 11.81
C SER A 94 0.66 -1.90 13.16
N ALA A 95 -0.50 -2.40 13.56
CA ALA A 95 -0.61 -3.31 14.71
C ALA A 95 0.31 -4.53 14.50
N ARG A 96 0.83 -5.04 15.60
CA ARG A 96 1.77 -6.17 15.56
C ARG A 96 1.19 -7.39 14.83
N LEU A 97 1.93 -7.93 13.86
CA LEU A 97 1.56 -9.09 13.04
C LEU A 97 2.38 -10.34 13.46
N PRO A 98 2.05 -10.97 14.60
CA PRO A 98 2.91 -11.97 15.23
C PRO A 98 2.97 -13.29 14.46
N LYS A 99 2.08 -13.53 13.52
CA LYS A 99 2.06 -14.75 12.72
C LYS A 99 2.76 -14.60 11.36
N LEU A 100 3.05 -13.34 10.95
CA LEU A 100 3.62 -13.07 9.63
C LEU A 100 5.07 -13.57 9.56
N LYS A 101 5.33 -14.45 8.59
CA LYS A 101 6.64 -15.06 8.35
C LYS A 101 7.25 -14.61 7.03
N LYS A 102 6.42 -14.31 6.04
CA LYS A 102 6.87 -13.90 4.72
C LYS A 102 6.09 -12.68 4.26
N LEU A 103 6.83 -11.62 3.92
CA LEU A 103 6.31 -10.37 3.39
C LEU A 103 6.95 -10.10 2.03
N ILE A 104 6.13 -9.91 1.00
CA ILE A 104 6.56 -9.68 -0.37
C ILE A 104 6.07 -8.31 -0.80
N LEU A 105 7.01 -7.38 -1.00
CA LEU A 105 6.77 -5.96 -1.30
C LEU A 105 7.41 -5.53 -2.62
N ARG A 106 7.87 -6.48 -3.46
CA ARG A 106 8.57 -6.19 -4.70
C ARG A 106 7.73 -5.33 -5.65
N HIS A 107 8.41 -4.46 -6.43
CA HIS A 107 7.75 -3.58 -7.40
C HIS A 107 6.68 -2.69 -6.76
N ASN A 108 7.10 -1.92 -5.78
CA ASN A 108 6.38 -0.80 -5.19
C ASN A 108 7.31 0.43 -5.17
N PHE A 109 6.97 1.48 -4.45
CA PHE A 109 7.69 2.76 -4.42
C PHE A 109 8.11 3.15 -3.01
N PHE A 110 8.68 2.22 -2.24
CA PHE A 110 9.06 2.46 -0.82
C PHE A 110 10.08 3.56 -0.65
N ALA A 111 10.98 3.74 -1.59
CA ALA A 111 12.13 4.65 -1.55
C ALA A 111 12.96 4.50 -0.26
N ASP A 112 13.82 5.45 0.05
CA ASP A 112 14.58 5.43 1.32
C ASP A 112 13.70 5.70 2.53
N GLU A 113 12.82 6.68 2.43
CA GLU A 113 11.97 7.13 3.54
C GLU A 113 11.09 5.99 4.06
N GLY A 114 10.35 5.34 3.18
CA GLY A 114 9.51 4.20 3.55
C GLY A 114 10.32 3.01 4.05
N THR A 115 11.50 2.78 3.47
CA THR A 115 12.37 1.68 3.88
C THR A 115 12.98 1.93 5.28
N VAL A 116 13.37 3.16 5.58
CA VAL A 116 13.85 3.56 6.93
C VAL A 116 12.72 3.39 7.96
N ALA A 117 11.52 3.86 7.65
CA ALA A 117 10.35 3.68 8.53
C ALA A 117 10.10 2.18 8.79
N PHE A 118 10.11 1.36 7.74
CA PHE A 118 9.93 -0.09 7.84
C PHE A 118 11.03 -0.77 8.65
N ALA A 119 12.30 -0.39 8.46
CA ALA A 119 13.44 -0.93 9.21
C ALA A 119 13.35 -0.67 10.71
N ASN A 120 12.69 0.41 11.10
CA ASN A 120 12.46 0.80 12.50
C ASN A 120 11.19 0.18 13.12
N SER A 121 10.40 -0.54 12.34
CA SER A 121 9.14 -1.11 12.78
C SER A 121 9.31 -2.33 13.68
N SER A 122 8.58 -2.39 14.79
CA SER A 122 8.48 -3.56 15.67
C SER A 122 7.29 -4.48 15.35
N SER A 123 6.55 -4.20 14.28
CA SER A 123 5.31 -4.91 13.95
C SER A 123 5.51 -6.36 13.45
N PHE A 124 6.75 -6.75 13.10
CA PHE A 124 7.03 -8.01 12.41
C PHE A 124 8.01 -8.94 13.17
N PRO A 125 7.76 -9.31 14.43
CA PRO A 125 8.74 -9.99 15.30
C PRO A 125 9.10 -11.40 14.82
N ASN A 126 8.30 -12.01 13.95
CA ASN A 126 8.52 -13.36 13.46
C ASN A 126 8.76 -13.42 11.94
N LEU A 127 9.13 -12.29 11.32
CA LEU A 127 9.41 -12.22 9.90
C LEU A 127 10.68 -13.02 9.57
N GLU A 128 10.56 -14.00 8.68
CA GLU A 128 11.65 -14.87 8.25
C GLU A 128 12.13 -14.54 6.83
N VAL A 129 11.23 -14.03 5.98
CA VAL A 129 11.51 -13.71 4.58
C VAL A 129 10.95 -12.34 4.24
N LEU A 130 11.81 -11.42 3.82
CA LEU A 130 11.47 -10.11 3.30
C LEU A 130 11.91 -9.99 1.85
N GLN A 131 11.00 -9.59 0.96
CA GLN A 131 11.30 -9.28 -0.43
C GLN A 131 10.93 -7.83 -0.73
N LEU A 132 11.94 -6.97 -0.87
CA LEU A 132 11.85 -5.54 -1.11
C LEU A 132 12.57 -5.13 -2.41
N GLY A 133 12.74 -6.04 -3.35
CA GLY A 133 13.35 -5.74 -4.63
C GLY A 133 12.51 -4.78 -5.48
N TRP A 134 13.17 -3.92 -6.27
CA TRP A 134 12.51 -2.94 -7.15
C TRP A 134 11.57 -2.00 -6.38
N ASN A 135 12.13 -1.23 -5.45
CA ASN A 135 11.41 -0.30 -4.58
C ASN A 135 12.07 1.07 -4.51
N GLU A 136 12.98 1.39 -5.42
CA GLU A 136 13.70 2.67 -5.47
C GLU A 136 14.55 2.98 -4.23
N VAL A 137 14.90 1.94 -3.46
CA VAL A 137 15.74 2.06 -2.25
C VAL A 137 17.16 2.46 -2.66
N ARG A 138 17.70 3.45 -1.97
CA ARG A 138 19.09 3.92 -2.10
C ARG A 138 19.92 3.53 -0.87
N ASP A 139 21.00 4.24 -0.64
CA ASP A 139 21.97 3.92 0.41
C ASP A 139 21.35 4.04 1.83
N ALA A 140 20.56 5.08 2.11
CA ALA A 140 20.01 5.32 3.43
C ALA A 140 19.04 4.21 3.86
N GLY A 141 18.10 3.83 3.00
CA GLY A 141 17.14 2.76 3.28
C GLY A 141 17.82 1.39 3.43
N ALA A 142 18.80 1.10 2.54
CA ALA A 142 19.54 -0.15 2.57
C ALA A 142 20.37 -0.30 3.87
N LEU A 143 21.05 0.77 4.31
CA LEU A 143 21.82 0.79 5.55
C LEU A 143 20.92 0.71 6.79
N ALA A 144 19.74 1.32 6.76
CA ALA A 144 18.76 1.18 7.83
C ALA A 144 18.30 -0.27 7.99
N LEU A 145 18.04 -0.99 6.90
CA LEU A 145 17.74 -2.43 6.95
C LEU A 145 18.92 -3.25 7.48
N ALA A 146 20.15 -2.92 7.07
CA ALA A 146 21.34 -3.63 7.53
C ALA A 146 21.57 -3.51 9.04
N SER A 147 21.28 -2.34 9.61
CA SER A 147 21.47 -2.04 11.04
C SER A 147 20.25 -2.38 11.90
N SER A 148 19.12 -2.73 11.30
CA SER A 148 17.87 -3.00 12.01
C SER A 148 17.98 -4.25 12.89
N LYS A 149 17.54 -4.14 14.13
CA LYS A 149 17.38 -5.24 15.09
C LYS A 149 15.93 -5.69 15.25
N ASN A 150 15.02 -5.09 14.49
CA ASN A 150 13.58 -5.34 14.60
C ASN A 150 13.11 -6.61 13.90
N PHE A 151 14.01 -7.26 13.15
CA PHE A 151 13.71 -8.51 12.44
C PHE A 151 14.57 -9.68 12.98
N PRO A 152 14.43 -10.06 14.26
CA PRO A 152 15.34 -11.02 14.91
C PRO A 152 15.30 -12.43 14.32
N LYS A 153 14.28 -12.75 13.54
CA LYS A 153 14.12 -14.05 12.88
C LYS A 153 14.31 -14.01 11.37
N LEU A 154 14.79 -12.89 10.83
CA LEU A 154 15.00 -12.75 9.39
C LEU A 154 16.09 -13.75 8.93
N LYS A 155 15.78 -14.51 7.89
CA LYS A 155 16.66 -15.52 7.28
C LYS A 155 16.97 -15.20 5.83
N LYS A 156 16.04 -14.53 5.13
CA LYS A 156 16.17 -14.24 3.71
C LYS A 156 15.74 -12.79 3.43
N LEU A 157 16.63 -12.04 2.79
CA LEU A 157 16.36 -10.68 2.32
C LEU A 157 16.63 -10.60 0.82
N ASP A 158 15.65 -10.15 0.05
CA ASP A 158 15.80 -9.84 -1.38
C ASP A 158 15.57 -8.34 -1.58
N ILE A 159 16.63 -7.62 -1.94
CA ILE A 159 16.65 -6.18 -2.21
C ILE A 159 17.20 -5.85 -3.59
N ARG A 160 17.19 -6.79 -4.53
CA ARG A 160 17.66 -6.61 -5.91
C ARG A 160 16.84 -5.54 -6.64
N GLY A 161 17.44 -4.94 -7.67
CA GLY A 161 16.74 -3.95 -8.49
C GLY A 161 16.52 -2.60 -7.78
N ASN A 162 17.31 -2.32 -6.75
CA ASN A 162 17.34 -1.05 -6.05
C ASN A 162 18.63 -0.27 -6.41
N PHE A 163 18.76 0.98 -5.98
CA PHE A 163 19.75 1.96 -6.48
C PHE A 163 20.84 2.32 -5.47
N PHE A 164 21.29 1.40 -4.65
CA PHE A 164 22.35 1.66 -3.67
C PHE A 164 23.76 1.39 -4.24
N SER A 165 24.75 2.07 -3.67
CA SER A 165 26.16 2.07 -4.10
C SER A 165 26.86 0.74 -3.87
N GLY A 166 28.04 0.57 -4.52
CA GLY A 166 28.93 -0.57 -4.28
C GLY A 166 29.34 -0.70 -2.81
N LYS A 167 29.69 0.43 -2.18
CA LYS A 167 30.05 0.49 -0.75
C LYS A 167 28.91 -0.02 0.15
N THR A 168 27.67 0.37 -0.15
CA THR A 168 26.49 -0.11 0.59
C THR A 168 26.26 -1.60 0.36
N LYS A 169 26.50 -2.13 -0.85
CA LYS A 169 26.44 -3.58 -1.11
C LYS A 169 27.45 -4.36 -0.26
N GLU A 170 28.66 -3.85 -0.11
CA GLU A 170 29.70 -4.46 0.74
C GLU A 170 29.27 -4.44 2.22
N THR A 171 28.77 -3.30 2.71
CA THR A 171 28.25 -3.17 4.08
C THR A 171 27.12 -4.14 4.34
N LEU A 172 26.13 -4.26 3.43
CA LEU A 172 25.04 -5.21 3.53
C LEU A 172 25.55 -6.65 3.64
N ARG A 173 26.51 -7.05 2.79
CA ARG A 173 27.10 -8.41 2.82
C ARG A 173 27.80 -8.68 4.14
N ALA A 174 28.58 -7.71 4.65
CA ALA A 174 29.29 -7.86 5.93
C ALA A 174 28.33 -7.94 7.11
N THR A 175 27.36 -7.01 7.20
CA THR A 175 26.46 -6.91 8.35
C THR A 175 25.43 -8.03 8.37
N LEU A 176 24.93 -8.45 7.21
CA LEU A 176 23.88 -9.47 7.06
C LEU A 176 24.42 -10.85 6.66
N ALA A 177 25.72 -11.11 6.89
CA ALA A 177 26.36 -12.40 6.57
C ALA A 177 25.69 -13.60 7.27
N HIS A 178 25.00 -13.38 8.39
CA HIS A 178 24.25 -14.39 9.12
C HIS A 178 22.96 -14.86 8.41
N LEU A 179 22.48 -14.12 7.41
CA LEU A 179 21.29 -14.51 6.66
C LEU A 179 21.58 -15.72 5.76
N LYS A 180 20.63 -16.65 5.67
CA LYS A 180 20.71 -17.79 4.75
C LYS A 180 20.71 -17.40 3.27
N SER A 181 20.16 -16.23 2.96
CA SER A 181 20.12 -15.68 1.60
C SER A 181 19.98 -14.16 1.66
N LEU A 182 20.95 -13.48 1.05
CA LEU A 182 20.92 -12.06 0.73
C LEU A 182 21.06 -11.94 -0.80
N ARG A 183 20.12 -11.25 -1.44
CA ARG A 183 20.07 -11.07 -2.90
C ARG A 183 19.83 -9.62 -3.26
#